data_0fce494d1c31d11086e78f8fb4ab1f96
#
_entry.id   0fce494d1c31d11086e78f8fb4ab1f96
#
_cell.length_a   1.000
_cell.length_b   1.000
_cell.length_c   1.000
_cell.angle_alpha   90.00
_cell.angle_beta   90.00
_cell.angle_gamma   90.00
#
_symmetry.space_group_name_H-M   'P 1'
#
loop_
_entity.id
_entity.type
_entity.pdbx_description
1 polymer ?
#
loop_
_entity_poly.entity_id
_entity_poly.type
_entity_poly.pdbx_seq_one_letter_code
_entity_poly.pdbx_strand_id
1 'polypeptide(L)'
;PVISHSDAPVVLTIKKKGVGEVTAADFEKNADIEIVNPELKIATITSDKKEFSLEVIIGKGLGYIPAAEKESKHLDLGTIVMDSFYSPIKDVGYSVENTRVGDVTVYEKLTIRIETNGTISPRIAVERATKILMDHYSLVLDAAGTAAGAGSTGQE
;
A
#
# COMPACT_ATOMS: atom_id res chain seq x y z
N PRO A 1 4.95 -6.89 5.70
CA PRO A 1 4.30 -6.40 4.47
C PRO A 1 4.26 -7.50 3.43
N VAL A 2 3.18 -7.52 2.64
CA VAL A 2 2.94 -8.46 1.56
C VAL A 2 2.50 -7.74 0.30
N ILE A 3 2.83 -8.29 -0.86
CA ILE A 3 2.37 -7.82 -2.16
C ILE A 3 1.32 -8.83 -2.64
N SER A 4 0.12 -8.35 -2.98
CA SER A 4 -0.93 -9.18 -3.58
C SER A 4 -1.08 -8.84 -5.06
N HIS A 5 -1.04 -9.86 -5.90
CA HIS A 5 -1.29 -9.77 -7.34
C HIS A 5 -2.76 -10.06 -7.69
N SER A 6 -3.49 -10.72 -6.77
CA SER A 6 -4.93 -10.99 -6.92
C SER A 6 -5.78 -9.79 -6.47
N ASP A 7 -6.90 -9.54 -7.13
CA ASP A 7 -7.89 -8.54 -6.70
C ASP A 7 -8.91 -9.13 -5.72
N ALA A 8 -9.06 -10.45 -5.71
CA ALA A 8 -9.86 -11.16 -4.71
C ALA A 8 -9.06 -11.39 -3.41
N PRO A 9 -9.72 -11.47 -2.24
CA PRO A 9 -9.07 -11.86 -1.01
C PRO A 9 -8.44 -13.26 -1.12
N VAL A 10 -7.21 -13.39 -0.61
CA VAL A 10 -6.45 -14.64 -0.62
C VAL A 10 -6.22 -15.08 0.82
N VAL A 11 -6.43 -16.38 1.10
CA VAL A 11 -6.16 -16.98 2.41
C VAL A 11 -4.78 -17.62 2.37
N LEU A 12 -3.91 -17.23 3.32
CA LEU A 12 -2.64 -17.88 3.58
C LEU A 12 -2.71 -18.67 4.89
N THR A 13 -2.18 -19.87 4.88
CA THR A 13 -2.18 -20.76 6.03
C THR A 13 -0.76 -21.11 6.48
N ILE A 14 -0.55 -21.17 7.79
CA ILE A 14 0.63 -21.80 8.42
C ILE A 14 0.14 -22.97 9.24
N LYS A 15 0.81 -24.13 9.08
CA LYS A 15 0.67 -25.29 9.97
C LYS A 15 2.06 -25.78 10.34
N LYS A 16 2.43 -25.68 11.61
CA LYS A 16 3.75 -26.09 12.10
C LYS A 16 3.64 -26.86 13.40
N LYS A 17 4.35 -28.00 13.47
CA LYS A 17 4.45 -28.86 14.66
C LYS A 17 5.87 -28.83 15.21
N GLY A 18 5.98 -29.04 16.52
CA GLY A 18 7.26 -29.18 17.21
C GLY A 18 7.81 -27.84 17.72
N VAL A 19 8.78 -27.96 18.62
CA VAL A 19 9.43 -26.80 19.23
C VAL A 19 10.23 -26.01 18.17
N GLY A 20 10.04 -24.70 18.14
CA GLY A 20 10.78 -23.84 17.24
C GLY A 20 10.12 -22.49 17.00
N GLU A 21 10.79 -21.66 16.22
CA GLU A 21 10.25 -20.38 15.79
C GLU A 21 9.39 -20.56 14.54
N VAL A 22 8.27 -19.85 14.52
CA VAL A 22 7.38 -19.71 13.36
C VAL A 22 7.66 -18.37 12.73
N THR A 23 8.03 -18.37 11.46
CA THR A 23 8.36 -17.17 10.70
C THR A 23 7.37 -16.98 9.54
N ALA A 24 7.42 -15.82 8.90
CA ALA A 24 6.61 -15.57 7.73
C ALA A 24 6.97 -16.46 6.52
N ALA A 25 8.16 -17.07 6.51
CA ALA A 25 8.55 -18.07 5.51
C ALA A 25 7.78 -19.39 5.62
N ASP A 26 7.19 -19.68 6.79
CA ASP A 26 6.43 -20.90 7.04
C ASP A 26 5.00 -20.86 6.44
N PHE A 27 4.56 -19.75 5.85
CA PHE A 27 3.32 -19.70 5.10
C PHE A 27 3.36 -20.60 3.87
N GLU A 28 2.25 -21.25 3.58
CA GLU A 28 2.09 -21.99 2.33
C GLU A 28 2.31 -21.06 1.13
N LYS A 29 3.11 -21.50 0.17
CA LYS A 29 3.43 -20.69 -1.02
C LYS A 29 2.16 -20.51 -1.86
N ASN A 30 1.87 -19.25 -2.18
CA ASN A 30 0.79 -18.87 -3.07
C ASN A 30 1.36 -18.03 -4.21
N ALA A 31 0.94 -18.29 -5.45
CA ALA A 31 1.44 -17.58 -6.62
C ALA A 31 1.02 -16.09 -6.66
N ASP A 32 -0.08 -15.77 -5.98
CA ASP A 32 -0.66 -14.42 -5.97
C ASP A 32 -0.12 -13.54 -4.84
N ILE A 33 0.67 -14.12 -3.91
CA ILE A 33 1.15 -13.41 -2.71
C ILE A 33 2.67 -13.51 -2.60
N GLU A 34 3.30 -12.36 -2.49
CA GLU A 34 4.73 -12.24 -2.20
C GLU A 34 4.95 -11.63 -0.81
N ILE A 35 5.72 -12.32 0.04
CA ILE A 35 6.07 -11.87 1.39
C ILE A 35 7.39 -11.14 1.32
N VAL A 36 7.39 -9.83 1.66
CA VAL A 36 8.57 -8.96 1.55
C VAL A 36 9.62 -9.28 2.62
N ASN A 37 9.18 -9.72 3.82
CA ASN A 37 10.06 -10.03 4.94
C ASN A 37 9.80 -11.44 5.49
N PRO A 38 10.31 -12.48 4.83
CA PRO A 38 10.06 -13.88 5.20
C PRO A 38 10.66 -14.25 6.57
N GLU A 39 11.68 -13.54 7.03
CA GLU A 39 12.35 -13.78 8.33
C GLU A 39 11.57 -13.22 9.53
N LEU A 40 10.43 -12.54 9.30
CA LEU A 40 9.62 -11.98 10.37
C LEU A 40 9.12 -13.10 11.30
N LYS A 41 9.53 -13.06 12.55
CA LYS A 41 9.06 -13.97 13.58
C LYS A 41 7.60 -13.67 13.94
N ILE A 42 6.75 -14.70 13.86
CA ILE A 42 5.31 -14.62 14.15
C ILE A 42 5.04 -15.19 15.54
N ALA A 43 5.58 -16.37 15.83
CA ALA A 43 5.34 -17.07 17.10
C ALA A 43 6.52 -17.96 17.47
N THR A 44 6.52 -18.49 18.72
CA THR A 44 7.44 -19.52 19.16
C THR A 44 6.64 -20.66 19.75
N ILE A 45 6.87 -21.88 19.27
CA ILE A 45 6.29 -23.11 19.80
C ILE A 45 7.25 -23.65 20.86
N THR A 46 6.76 -23.80 22.08
CA THR A 46 7.56 -24.26 23.24
C THR A 46 7.29 -25.73 23.62
N SER A 47 6.39 -26.42 22.91
CA SER A 47 6.01 -27.81 23.23
C SER A 47 5.92 -28.65 21.98
N ASP A 48 6.57 -29.82 21.98
CA ASP A 48 6.55 -30.79 20.87
C ASP A 48 5.15 -31.36 20.55
N LYS A 49 4.26 -31.32 21.55
CA LYS A 49 2.91 -31.89 21.42
C LYS A 49 1.89 -30.91 20.86
N LYS A 50 2.27 -29.62 20.68
CA LYS A 50 1.38 -28.59 20.18
C LYS A 50 1.64 -28.32 18.71
N GLU A 51 0.54 -28.11 18.00
CA GLU A 51 0.54 -27.63 16.63
C GLU A 51 0.11 -26.16 16.62
N PHE A 52 0.84 -25.35 15.89
CA PHE A 52 0.48 -23.98 15.60
C PHE A 52 -0.22 -23.93 14.24
N SER A 53 -1.45 -23.42 14.20
CA SER A 53 -2.20 -23.17 12.98
C SER A 53 -2.63 -21.72 12.96
N LEU A 54 -2.40 -21.06 11.85
CA LEU A 54 -2.80 -19.65 11.63
C LEU A 54 -3.28 -19.51 10.19
N GLU A 55 -4.46 -18.91 10.03
CA GLU A 55 -4.99 -18.49 8.75
C GLU A 55 -5.06 -16.97 8.71
N VAL A 56 -4.59 -16.36 7.63
CA VAL A 56 -4.60 -14.91 7.41
C VAL A 56 -5.28 -14.62 6.09
N ILE A 57 -6.31 -13.78 6.14
CA ILE A 57 -7.00 -13.29 4.96
C ILE A 57 -6.32 -12.00 4.50
N ILE A 58 -5.80 -11.99 3.29
CA ILE A 58 -5.09 -10.87 2.67
C ILE A 58 -5.96 -10.31 1.56
N GLY A 59 -6.29 -9.02 1.66
CA GLY A 59 -7.04 -8.29 0.64
C GLY A 59 -6.32 -7.03 0.20
N LYS A 60 -6.71 -6.48 -0.95
CA LYS A 60 -6.32 -5.15 -1.43
C LYS A 60 -7.26 -4.09 -0.90
N GLY A 61 -6.76 -2.88 -0.73
CA GLY A 61 -7.54 -1.72 -0.31
C GLY A 61 -6.76 -0.43 -0.51
N LEU A 62 -7.34 0.67 -0.04
CA LEU A 62 -6.76 2.00 -0.10
C LEU A 62 -6.64 2.60 1.30
N GLY A 63 -5.52 3.27 1.56
CA GLY A 63 -5.30 4.01 2.80
C GLY A 63 -5.25 3.13 4.04
N TYR A 64 -6.03 3.49 5.04
CA TYR A 64 -6.14 2.82 6.33
C TYR A 64 -7.60 2.49 6.65
N ILE A 65 -7.86 1.26 7.06
CA ILE A 65 -9.19 0.82 7.50
C ILE A 65 -9.05 0.23 8.91
N PRO A 66 -9.61 0.88 9.95
CA PRO A 66 -9.60 0.35 11.31
C PRO A 66 -10.48 -0.89 11.43
N ALA A 67 -10.14 -1.75 12.39
CA ALA A 67 -10.90 -2.97 12.67
C ALA A 67 -12.39 -2.71 12.95
N ALA A 68 -12.70 -1.57 13.58
CA ALA A 68 -14.07 -1.17 13.92
C ALA A 68 -14.96 -0.88 12.70
N GLU A 69 -14.38 -0.48 11.57
CA GLU A 69 -15.09 -0.21 10.31
C GLU A 69 -15.29 -1.46 9.44
N LYS A 70 -14.59 -2.54 9.77
CA LYS A 70 -14.74 -3.80 9.04
C LYS A 70 -16.02 -4.50 9.51
N GLU A 71 -16.88 -4.82 8.54
CA GLU A 71 -18.09 -5.57 8.82
C GLU A 71 -17.76 -6.99 9.34
N SER A 72 -18.09 -7.26 10.58
CA SER A 72 -17.90 -8.57 11.21
C SER A 72 -19.02 -9.58 10.91
N LYS A 73 -20.05 -9.19 10.14
CA LYS A 73 -21.29 -9.97 9.95
C LYS A 73 -21.13 -11.33 9.25
N HIS A 74 -19.98 -11.57 8.59
CA HIS A 74 -19.72 -12.79 7.81
C HIS A 74 -18.39 -13.47 8.18
N LEU A 75 -17.85 -13.18 9.37
CA LEU A 75 -16.61 -13.78 9.83
C LEU A 75 -16.90 -15.02 10.68
N ASP A 76 -16.12 -16.08 10.45
CA ASP A 76 -16.21 -17.31 11.23
C ASP A 76 -15.85 -17.08 12.71
N LEU A 77 -16.41 -17.91 13.59
CA LEU A 77 -16.10 -17.91 15.01
C LEU A 77 -14.59 -18.11 15.23
N GLY A 78 -13.97 -17.17 15.93
CA GLY A 78 -12.53 -17.20 16.19
C GLY A 78 -11.70 -16.31 15.27
N THR A 79 -12.31 -15.64 14.30
CA THR A 79 -11.62 -14.65 13.46
C THR A 79 -11.33 -13.37 14.24
N ILE A 80 -10.07 -12.94 14.22
CA ILE A 80 -9.63 -11.69 14.83
C ILE A 80 -9.52 -10.62 13.75
N VAL A 81 -10.38 -9.61 13.83
CA VAL A 81 -10.31 -8.47 12.91
C VAL A 81 -9.18 -7.53 13.35
N MET A 82 -8.32 -7.18 12.42
CA MET A 82 -7.19 -6.27 12.66
C MET A 82 -7.28 -5.04 11.76
N ASP A 83 -6.65 -3.96 12.20
CA ASP A 83 -6.46 -2.77 11.38
C ASP A 83 -5.70 -3.13 10.10
N SER A 84 -6.08 -2.51 8.99
CA SER A 84 -5.41 -2.73 7.71
C SER A 84 -4.79 -1.46 7.18
N PHE A 85 -3.49 -1.52 6.98
CA PHE A 85 -2.68 -0.49 6.34
C PHE A 85 -2.39 -0.91 4.90
N TYR A 86 -3.06 -0.28 3.95
CA TYR A 86 -2.90 -0.59 2.52
C TYR A 86 -1.88 0.33 1.84
N SER A 87 -1.53 1.47 2.49
CA SER A 87 -0.51 2.37 1.96
C SER A 87 0.89 1.75 2.06
N PRO A 88 1.67 1.73 0.98
CA PRO A 88 3.06 1.30 1.01
C PRO A 88 4.00 2.36 1.60
N ILE A 89 3.52 3.57 1.85
CA ILE A 89 4.30 4.70 2.34
C ILE A 89 4.21 4.76 3.86
N LYS A 90 5.36 4.81 4.53
CA LYS A 90 5.47 4.97 5.97
C LYS A 90 5.63 6.42 6.38
N ASP A 91 6.51 7.14 5.69
CA ASP A 91 6.81 8.53 5.98
C ASP A 91 7.20 9.30 4.71
N VAL A 92 6.81 10.57 4.65
CA VAL A 92 7.18 11.50 3.59
C VAL A 92 7.58 12.84 4.22
N GLY A 93 8.82 13.25 3.98
CA GLY A 93 9.32 14.57 4.33
C GLY A 93 9.74 15.34 3.09
N TYR A 94 9.66 16.66 3.16
CA TYR A 94 10.21 17.52 2.11
C TYR A 94 10.97 18.69 2.71
N SER A 95 11.94 19.21 1.94
CA SER A 95 12.62 20.48 2.23
C SER A 95 12.78 21.27 0.95
N VAL A 96 12.69 22.60 1.08
CA VAL A 96 12.88 23.54 0.01
C VAL A 96 14.04 24.45 0.38
N GLU A 97 15.01 24.57 -0.51
CA GLU A 97 16.21 25.38 -0.33
C GLU A 97 16.37 26.33 -1.51
N ASN A 98 16.70 27.59 -1.25
CA ASN A 98 17.04 28.50 -2.31
C ASN A 98 18.33 28.03 -3.00
N THR A 99 18.33 28.01 -4.31
CA THR A 99 19.49 27.58 -5.09
C THR A 99 19.79 28.56 -6.21
N ARG A 100 21.07 28.60 -6.61
CA ARG A 100 21.54 29.41 -7.72
C ARG A 100 21.79 28.51 -8.94
N VAL A 101 21.27 28.96 -10.08
CA VAL A 101 21.54 28.32 -11.36
C VAL A 101 22.16 29.41 -12.28
N GLY A 102 23.47 29.33 -12.52
CA GLY A 102 24.21 30.40 -13.21
C GLY A 102 24.19 31.70 -12.42
N ASP A 103 23.74 32.79 -13.02
CA ASP A 103 23.61 34.11 -12.38
C ASP A 103 22.23 34.35 -11.78
N VAL A 104 21.28 33.40 -11.91
CA VAL A 104 19.92 33.52 -11.41
C VAL A 104 19.81 32.88 -10.03
N THR A 105 19.35 33.60 -9.03
CA THR A 105 19.29 33.20 -7.61
C THR A 105 17.86 32.94 -7.10
N VAL A 106 16.85 32.97 -8.02
CA VAL A 106 15.43 32.83 -7.65
C VAL A 106 14.89 31.42 -7.80
N TYR A 107 15.76 30.43 -7.96
CA TYR A 107 15.34 29.03 -8.05
C TYR A 107 15.30 28.38 -6.66
N GLU A 108 14.38 27.43 -6.53
CA GLU A 108 14.24 26.58 -5.36
C GLU A 108 14.58 25.12 -5.70
N LYS A 109 15.30 24.49 -4.80
CA LYS A 109 15.58 23.05 -4.85
C LYS A 109 14.63 22.34 -3.91
N LEU A 110 13.72 21.54 -4.45
CA LEU A 110 12.86 20.64 -3.70
C LEU A 110 13.55 19.30 -3.47
N THR A 111 13.69 18.93 -2.21
CA THR A 111 14.15 17.59 -1.81
C THR A 111 12.99 16.85 -1.15
N ILE A 112 12.66 15.66 -1.66
CA ILE A 112 11.60 14.80 -1.10
C ILE A 112 12.26 13.54 -0.54
N ARG A 113 12.00 13.23 0.74
CA ARG A 113 12.41 12.02 1.42
C ARG A 113 11.20 11.11 1.58
N ILE A 114 11.31 9.86 1.14
CA ILE A 114 10.22 8.89 1.20
C ILE A 114 10.71 7.60 1.84
N GLU A 115 10.02 7.16 2.88
CA GLU A 115 10.19 5.85 3.49
C GLU A 115 9.04 4.94 3.11
N THR A 116 9.35 3.75 2.55
CA THR A 116 8.37 2.75 2.16
C THR A 116 8.44 1.53 3.08
N ASN A 117 7.40 0.69 3.04
CA ASN A 117 7.37 -0.58 3.77
C ASN A 117 8.10 -1.73 3.02
N GLY A 118 8.76 -1.44 1.90
CA GLY A 118 9.50 -2.40 1.08
C GLY A 118 8.67 -3.04 -0.05
N THR A 119 7.36 -2.81 -0.13
CA THR A 119 6.52 -3.35 -1.20
C THR A 119 6.67 -2.61 -2.52
N ILE A 120 7.10 -1.35 -2.49
CA ILE A 120 7.45 -0.56 -3.68
C ILE A 120 8.72 0.25 -3.42
N SER A 121 9.45 0.60 -4.48
CA SER A 121 10.57 1.52 -4.36
C SER A 121 10.09 2.98 -4.23
N PRO A 122 10.82 3.87 -3.54
CA PRO A 122 10.46 5.28 -3.42
C PRO A 122 10.26 5.98 -4.78
N ARG A 123 11.07 5.61 -5.78
CA ARG A 123 10.95 6.14 -7.14
C ARG A 123 9.61 5.80 -7.79
N ILE A 124 9.19 4.53 -7.69
CA ILE A 124 7.90 4.08 -8.23
C ILE A 124 6.75 4.75 -7.46
N ALA A 125 6.91 4.99 -6.15
CA ALA A 125 5.92 5.69 -5.36
C ALA A 125 5.66 7.11 -5.88
N VAL A 126 6.73 7.88 -6.17
CA VAL A 126 6.62 9.23 -6.76
C VAL A 126 5.98 9.18 -8.14
N GLU A 127 6.42 8.27 -9.00
CA GLU A 127 5.89 8.11 -10.35
C GLU A 127 4.37 7.85 -10.32
N ARG A 128 3.91 6.90 -9.49
CA ARG A 128 2.49 6.59 -9.34
C ARG A 128 1.68 7.75 -8.78
N ALA A 129 2.20 8.44 -7.75
CA ALA A 129 1.53 9.60 -7.17
C ALA A 129 1.39 10.74 -8.19
N THR A 130 2.45 11.01 -8.96
CA THR A 130 2.42 12.02 -10.02
C THR A 130 1.40 11.67 -11.11
N LYS A 131 1.32 10.39 -11.50
CA LYS A 131 0.33 9.96 -12.49
C LYS A 131 -1.10 10.18 -11.99
N ILE A 132 -1.39 9.83 -10.73
CA ILE A 132 -2.71 10.07 -10.12
C ILE A 132 -3.06 11.56 -10.18
N LEU A 133 -2.11 12.44 -9.82
CA LEU A 133 -2.32 13.88 -9.90
C LEU A 133 -2.59 14.37 -11.33
N MET A 134 -1.82 13.88 -12.31
CA MET A 134 -2.01 14.21 -13.72
C MET A 134 -3.39 13.77 -14.22
N ASP A 135 -3.82 12.57 -13.86
CA ASP A 135 -5.14 12.05 -14.25
C ASP A 135 -6.27 12.92 -13.67
N HIS A 136 -6.14 13.39 -12.43
CA HIS A 136 -7.11 14.32 -11.84
C HIS A 136 -7.10 15.71 -12.51
N TYR A 137 -5.91 16.25 -12.82
CA TYR A 137 -5.82 17.54 -13.50
C TYR A 137 -6.29 17.49 -14.96
N SER A 138 -6.12 16.35 -15.63
CA SER A 138 -6.64 16.19 -17.00
C SER A 138 -8.18 16.26 -17.04
N LEU A 139 -8.87 15.72 -16.03
CA LEU A 139 -10.32 15.87 -15.90
C LEU A 139 -10.76 17.34 -15.78
N VAL A 140 -9.99 18.15 -15.05
CA VAL A 140 -10.26 19.60 -14.94
C VAL A 140 -10.02 20.32 -16.25
N LEU A 141 -8.94 19.95 -16.97
CA LEU A 141 -8.65 20.49 -18.30
C LEU A 141 -9.74 20.17 -19.32
N ASP A 142 -10.19 18.93 -19.35
CA ASP A 142 -11.26 18.48 -20.26
C ASP A 142 -12.58 19.22 -19.96
N ALA A 143 -12.92 19.40 -18.68
CA ALA A 143 -14.10 20.14 -18.29
C ALA A 143 -14.01 21.65 -18.67
N ALA A 144 -12.83 22.27 -18.53
CA ALA A 144 -12.61 23.65 -18.92
C ALA A 144 -12.62 23.84 -20.45
N GLY A 145 -12.08 22.87 -21.20
CA GLY A 145 -12.08 22.86 -22.68
C GLY A 145 -13.48 22.73 -23.28
N THR A 146 -14.33 21.90 -22.69
CA THR A 146 -15.74 21.75 -23.10
C THR A 146 -16.56 23.01 -22.82
N ALA A 147 -16.28 23.74 -21.73
CA ALA A 147 -16.94 25.00 -21.43
C ALA A 147 -16.58 26.12 -22.42
N ALA A 148 -15.33 26.15 -22.92
CA ALA A 148 -14.90 27.12 -23.93
C ALA A 148 -15.51 26.89 -25.34
N GLY A 149 -15.85 25.65 -25.68
CA GLY A 149 -16.50 25.29 -26.94
C GLY A 149 -17.99 25.58 -27.02
N ALA A 150 -18.67 25.71 -25.87
CA ALA A 150 -20.11 25.97 -25.82
C ALA A 150 -20.50 27.45 -25.93
N GLY A 151 -19.54 28.38 -25.93
CA GLY A 151 -19.78 29.84 -25.91
C GLY A 151 -19.69 30.54 -27.26
N SER A 152 -19.42 29.86 -28.40
CA SER A 152 -19.16 30.52 -29.69
C SER A 152 -20.19 30.28 -30.78
N THR A 153 -21.40 29.84 -30.44
CA THR A 153 -22.51 29.73 -31.41
C THR A 153 -23.68 30.61 -30.99
N GLY A 154 -23.58 31.92 -31.28
CA GLY A 154 -24.70 32.80 -31.09
C GLY A 154 -24.39 34.25 -31.33
N GLN A 155 -24.10 34.65 -32.56
CA GLN A 155 -24.42 35.99 -33.10
C GLN A 155 -24.12 36.03 -34.61
N GLU A 156 -25.08 35.83 -35.42
CA GLU A 156 -25.33 36.60 -36.66
C GLU A 156 -26.80 36.97 -36.70
#